data_cb624ea07e9030374d2f917666dde153
#
_entry.id   cb624ea07e9030374d2f917666dde153
#
_cell.length_a   1.000
_cell.length_b   1.000
_cell.length_c   1.000
_cell.angle_alpha   90.00
_cell.angle_beta   90.00
_cell.angle_gamma   90.00
#
_symmetry.space_group_name_H-M   'P 1'
#
loop_
_entity.id
_entity.type
_entity.pdbx_description
1 polymer ?
#
loop_
_entity_poly.entity_id
_entity_poly.type
_entity_poly.pdbx_seq_one_letter_code
_entity_poly.pdbx_strand_id
1 'polypeptide(L)'
;MKKKILFTLITCALIYPSTFSLAAEKKPSAKDPNNIAPTHKDVKYGAHKKELINFWQVDADKPLGLLLDIHGGGWMGGKKAETQRPHQLKNGYHVASISYPLVNEGAQQPEMLNAALRAVQFLRSKAVEWNIDPKRIVVSGGSAGGCSSLLVALHDDVANPESDDPVERFSSRVSGALVAGAQTTMNPFVIKEKI
;
A
#
# COMPACT_ATOMS: atom_id res chain seq x y z
N MET A 1 11.41 22.55 -23.04
CA MET A 1 10.20 22.03 -23.71
C MET A 1 9.47 21.14 -22.69
N LYS A 2 8.38 21.63 -22.10
CA LYS A 2 7.59 20.88 -21.10
C LYS A 2 6.73 19.84 -21.83
N LYS A 3 7.01 18.55 -21.65
CA LYS A 3 6.15 17.48 -22.16
C LYS A 3 4.87 17.44 -21.32
N LYS A 4 3.74 17.79 -21.92
CA LYS A 4 2.41 17.59 -21.34
C LYS A 4 2.10 16.10 -21.40
N ILE A 5 1.98 15.47 -20.22
CA ILE A 5 1.47 14.10 -20.11
C ILE A 5 -0.05 14.21 -20.10
N LEU A 6 -0.68 13.64 -21.13
CA LEU A 6 -2.13 13.58 -21.27
C LEU A 6 -2.64 12.40 -20.42
N PHE A 7 -3.28 12.69 -19.30
CA PHE A 7 -3.98 11.68 -18.50
C PHE A 7 -5.39 11.47 -19.09
N THR A 8 -5.65 10.29 -19.60
CA THR A 8 -7.01 9.89 -19.97
C THR A 8 -7.70 9.35 -18.71
N LEU A 9 -8.60 10.14 -18.13
CA LEU A 9 -9.50 9.71 -17.06
C LEU A 9 -10.60 8.84 -17.69
N ILE A 10 -10.54 7.53 -17.47
CA ILE A 10 -11.68 6.63 -17.74
C ILE A 10 -12.56 6.65 -16.50
N THR A 11 -13.62 7.45 -16.53
CA THR A 11 -14.69 7.42 -15.54
C THR A 11 -15.59 6.22 -15.80
N CYS A 12 -15.40 5.13 -15.09
CA CYS A 12 -16.35 4.03 -15.05
C CYS A 12 -17.42 4.34 -13.99
N ALA A 13 -18.55 4.93 -14.39
CA ALA A 13 -19.72 5.13 -13.54
C ALA A 13 -20.43 3.78 -13.36
N LEU A 14 -20.13 3.06 -12.30
CA LEU A 14 -20.90 1.90 -11.86
C LEU A 14 -22.05 2.40 -10.97
N ILE A 15 -23.27 2.30 -11.50
CA ILE A 15 -24.51 2.49 -10.73
C ILE A 15 -24.63 1.27 -9.80
N TYR A 16 -24.35 1.46 -8.51
CA TYR A 16 -24.60 0.44 -7.49
C TYR A 16 -26.02 0.61 -6.95
N PRO A 17 -26.86 -0.44 -6.95
CA PRO A 17 -28.11 -0.42 -6.20
C PRO A 17 -27.80 -0.40 -4.70
N SER A 18 -28.46 0.49 -3.96
CA SER A 18 -28.29 0.79 -2.55
C SER A 18 -28.88 -0.27 -1.62
N THR A 19 -28.33 -1.48 -1.65
CA THR A 19 -28.56 -2.48 -0.59
C THR A 19 -27.23 -3.16 -0.25
N PHE A 20 -26.31 -2.37 0.32
CA PHE A 20 -25.12 -2.96 0.91
C PHE A 20 -25.48 -3.40 2.34
N SER A 21 -25.98 -4.61 2.48
CA SER A 21 -26.01 -5.30 3.77
C SER A 21 -24.55 -5.51 4.20
N LEU A 22 -24.15 -4.85 5.30
CA LEU A 22 -22.91 -5.18 6.00
C LEU A 22 -23.05 -6.59 6.59
N ALA A 23 -22.90 -7.61 5.75
CA ALA A 23 -22.58 -8.94 6.25
C ALA A 23 -21.17 -8.81 6.88
N ALA A 24 -21.10 -8.92 8.22
CA ALA A 24 -19.86 -8.98 8.93
C ALA A 24 -18.97 -10.07 8.28
N GLU A 25 -17.90 -9.66 7.60
CA GLU A 25 -16.94 -10.60 7.05
C GLU A 25 -16.45 -11.49 8.20
N LYS A 26 -16.82 -12.77 8.15
CA LYS A 26 -16.29 -13.79 9.05
C LYS A 26 -14.77 -13.72 8.95
N LYS A 27 -14.08 -13.39 10.06
CA LYS A 27 -12.61 -13.45 10.13
C LYS A 27 -12.17 -14.80 9.56
N PRO A 28 -11.26 -14.83 8.57
CA PRO A 28 -10.80 -16.09 8.00
C PRO A 28 -10.25 -16.97 9.13
N SER A 29 -10.72 -18.19 9.20
CA SER A 29 -10.19 -19.17 10.15
C SER A 29 -8.72 -19.44 9.76
N ALA A 30 -7.83 -19.51 10.75
CA ALA A 30 -6.40 -19.84 10.57
C ALA A 30 -6.15 -21.22 9.92
N LYS A 31 -7.20 -21.98 9.63
CA LYS A 31 -7.18 -23.31 9.01
C LYS A 31 -7.79 -23.34 7.61
N ASP A 32 -8.11 -22.20 7.01
CA ASP A 32 -8.58 -22.15 5.63
C ASP A 32 -7.40 -22.48 4.68
N PRO A 33 -7.46 -23.57 3.90
CA PRO A 33 -6.38 -23.96 2.97
C PRO A 33 -6.13 -22.92 1.88
N ASN A 34 -7.02 -21.94 1.74
CA ASN A 34 -6.82 -20.80 0.83
C ASN A 34 -6.05 -19.65 1.48
N ASN A 35 -5.70 -19.72 2.76
CA ASN A 35 -4.93 -18.70 3.45
C ASN A 35 -3.44 -19.03 3.41
N ILE A 36 -2.69 -18.27 2.62
CA ILE A 36 -1.25 -18.43 2.45
C ILE A 36 -0.52 -17.53 3.45
N ALA A 37 0.36 -18.12 4.25
CA ALA A 37 1.24 -17.37 5.16
C ALA A 37 2.29 -16.57 4.35
N PRO A 38 2.77 -15.42 4.88
CA PRO A 38 3.80 -14.65 4.22
C PRO A 38 5.14 -15.41 4.18
N THR A 39 5.89 -15.22 3.11
CA THR A 39 7.27 -15.72 2.95
C THR A 39 8.21 -14.98 3.91
N HIS A 40 8.04 -13.65 4.01
CA HIS A 40 8.73 -12.81 4.96
C HIS A 40 7.72 -12.15 5.88
N LYS A 41 7.76 -12.47 7.17
CA LYS A 41 6.80 -12.02 8.17
C LYS A 41 7.41 -10.98 9.09
N ASP A 42 6.64 -9.92 9.41
CA ASP A 42 6.98 -8.91 10.41
C ASP A 42 8.35 -8.24 10.17
N VAL A 43 8.74 -8.07 8.89
CA VAL A 43 9.99 -7.41 8.54
C VAL A 43 9.86 -5.90 8.80
N LYS A 44 10.82 -5.31 9.50
CA LYS A 44 10.88 -3.86 9.71
C LYS A 44 11.27 -3.15 8.42
N TYR A 45 10.48 -2.15 8.00
CA TYR A 45 10.81 -1.30 6.86
C TYR A 45 11.19 0.13 7.24
N GLY A 46 11.05 0.48 8.53
CA GLY A 46 11.39 1.79 9.08
C GLY A 46 11.69 1.72 10.58
N ALA A 47 11.90 2.89 11.19
CA ALA A 47 12.34 3.01 12.59
C ALA A 47 11.20 2.80 13.60
N HIS A 48 9.94 3.12 13.23
CA HIS A 48 8.82 3.00 14.14
C HIS A 48 8.43 1.53 14.35
N LYS A 49 8.01 1.17 15.57
CA LYS A 49 7.62 -0.22 15.93
C LYS A 49 6.49 -0.81 15.07
N LYS A 50 5.66 0.03 14.48
CA LYS A 50 4.55 -0.35 13.60
C LYS A 50 4.93 -0.40 12.11
N GLU A 51 6.10 0.03 11.74
CA GLU A 51 6.58 -0.05 10.37
C GLU A 51 7.03 -1.46 10.05
N LEU A 52 6.03 -2.35 9.95
CA LEU A 52 6.19 -3.78 9.69
C LEU A 52 5.51 -4.16 8.38
N ILE A 53 6.16 -5.01 7.61
CA ILE A 53 5.68 -5.54 6.35
C ILE A 53 5.62 -7.07 6.40
N ASN A 54 4.55 -7.62 5.83
CA ASN A 54 4.46 -9.01 5.42
C ASN A 54 4.59 -9.08 3.89
N PHE A 55 5.38 -10.03 3.40
CA PHE A 55 5.63 -10.19 1.98
C PHE A 55 5.40 -11.64 1.56
N TRP A 56 4.67 -11.81 0.47
CA TRP A 56 4.37 -13.09 -0.18
C TRP A 56 5.11 -13.16 -1.50
N GLN A 57 6.14 -13.98 -1.53
CA GLN A 57 6.94 -14.19 -2.72
C GLN A 57 6.34 -15.29 -3.58
N VAL A 58 6.24 -15.03 -4.86
CA VAL A 58 5.94 -16.04 -5.88
C VAL A 58 7.27 -16.57 -6.42
N ASP A 59 7.39 -17.88 -6.51
CA ASP A 59 8.56 -18.50 -7.12
C ASP A 59 8.55 -18.28 -8.64
N ALA A 60 9.62 -17.68 -9.17
CA ALA A 60 9.74 -17.34 -10.58
C ALA A 60 11.20 -17.11 -10.99
N ASP A 61 11.55 -17.51 -12.22
CA ASP A 61 12.88 -17.32 -12.81
C ASP A 61 13.21 -15.86 -13.14
N LYS A 62 12.20 -14.99 -13.18
CA LYS A 62 12.35 -13.57 -13.53
C LYS A 62 11.69 -12.69 -12.49
N PRO A 63 12.21 -11.47 -12.29
CA PRO A 63 11.57 -10.50 -11.39
C PRO A 63 10.12 -10.24 -11.76
N LEU A 64 9.24 -10.33 -10.76
CA LEU A 64 7.80 -10.11 -10.90
C LEU A 64 7.39 -8.73 -10.40
N GLY A 65 6.26 -8.23 -10.92
CA GLY A 65 5.59 -7.05 -10.38
C GLY A 65 5.13 -7.28 -8.95
N LEU A 66 4.97 -6.19 -8.21
CA LEU A 66 4.57 -6.18 -6.81
C LEU A 66 3.30 -5.37 -6.62
N LEU A 67 2.36 -5.93 -5.86
CA LEU A 67 1.21 -5.22 -5.30
C LEU A 67 1.46 -4.95 -3.82
N LEU A 68 1.58 -3.67 -3.44
CA LEU A 68 1.68 -3.22 -2.05
C LEU A 68 0.30 -2.81 -1.55
N ASP A 69 -0.22 -3.56 -0.58
CA ASP A 69 -1.48 -3.27 0.09
C ASP A 69 -1.28 -2.38 1.34
N ILE A 70 -2.05 -1.30 1.41
CA ILE A 70 -2.06 -0.33 2.51
C ILE A 70 -3.46 -0.35 3.13
N HIS A 71 -3.56 -0.82 4.37
CA HIS A 71 -4.85 -0.97 5.03
C HIS A 71 -5.55 0.37 5.31
N GLY A 72 -6.87 0.35 5.35
CA GLY A 72 -7.71 1.45 5.81
C GLY A 72 -7.82 1.52 7.34
N GLY A 73 -8.91 2.11 7.83
CA GLY A 73 -9.18 2.23 9.26
C GLY A 73 -9.05 3.65 9.80
N GLY A 74 -9.15 4.67 8.93
CA GLY A 74 -9.14 6.09 9.31
C GLY A 74 -7.83 6.55 9.97
N TRP A 75 -6.72 5.84 9.73
CA TRP A 75 -5.44 5.99 10.43
C TRP A 75 -5.53 5.83 11.96
N MET A 76 -6.68 5.35 12.47
CA MET A 76 -6.92 5.09 13.89
C MET A 76 -6.94 3.59 14.22
N GLY A 77 -6.94 2.73 13.21
CA GLY A 77 -6.99 1.29 13.38
C GLY A 77 -6.57 0.55 12.12
N GLY A 78 -6.58 -0.78 12.20
CA GLY A 78 -6.13 -1.65 11.13
C GLY A 78 -4.72 -2.18 11.34
N LYS A 79 -4.33 -3.09 10.49
CA LYS A 79 -2.97 -3.68 10.44
C LYS A 79 -2.76 -4.36 9.10
N LYS A 80 -1.52 -4.66 8.79
CA LYS A 80 -1.15 -5.48 7.64
C LYS A 80 -1.88 -6.83 7.63
N ALA A 81 -2.09 -7.38 6.46
CA ALA A 81 -2.63 -8.73 6.30
C ALA A 81 -1.71 -9.78 6.94
N GLU A 82 -2.30 -10.77 7.59
CA GLU A 82 -1.57 -11.91 8.16
C GLU A 82 -1.53 -13.11 7.21
N THR A 83 -2.46 -13.17 6.28
CA THR A 83 -2.56 -14.19 5.24
C THR A 83 -3.04 -13.57 3.94
N GLN A 84 -2.73 -14.20 2.82
CA GLN A 84 -3.22 -13.81 1.49
C GLN A 84 -4.00 -14.94 0.85
N ARG A 85 -4.95 -14.56 -0.02
CA ARG A 85 -5.65 -15.49 -0.88
C ARG A 85 -4.81 -15.80 -2.13
N PRO A 86 -4.94 -17.00 -2.70
CA PRO A 86 -4.09 -17.40 -3.83
C PRO A 86 -4.25 -16.58 -5.10
N HIS A 87 -5.31 -15.78 -5.22
CA HIS A 87 -5.67 -15.11 -6.47
C HIS A 87 -4.56 -14.21 -7.03
N GLN A 88 -4.03 -13.28 -6.22
CA GLN A 88 -2.97 -12.36 -6.68
C GLN A 88 -1.69 -13.12 -6.99
N LEU A 89 -1.33 -14.06 -6.13
CA LEU A 89 -0.12 -14.88 -6.28
C LEU A 89 -0.18 -15.77 -7.52
N LYS A 90 -1.35 -16.35 -7.83
CA LYS A 90 -1.57 -17.14 -9.06
C LYS A 90 -1.48 -16.30 -10.33
N ASN A 91 -1.73 -15.01 -10.26
CA ASN A 91 -1.59 -14.11 -11.40
C ASN A 91 -0.14 -13.63 -11.62
N GLY A 92 0.82 -14.16 -10.88
CA GLY A 92 2.24 -13.86 -11.07
C GLY A 92 2.66 -12.49 -10.53
N TYR A 93 2.07 -12.05 -9.42
CA TYR A 93 2.48 -10.87 -8.69
C TYR A 93 2.92 -11.23 -7.28
N HIS A 94 4.03 -10.64 -6.83
CA HIS A 94 4.32 -10.58 -5.41
C HIS A 94 3.29 -9.71 -4.71
N VAL A 95 3.02 -10.00 -3.46
CA VAL A 95 2.13 -9.18 -2.62
C VAL A 95 2.89 -8.75 -1.37
N ALA A 96 2.72 -7.51 -0.98
CA ALA A 96 3.18 -6.97 0.29
C ALA A 96 2.00 -6.31 1.00
N SER A 97 1.97 -6.35 2.33
CA SER A 97 1.02 -5.59 3.13
C SER A 97 1.73 -4.98 4.31
N ILE A 98 1.46 -3.70 4.59
CA ILE A 98 2.14 -2.94 5.65
C ILE A 98 1.20 -2.58 6.79
N SER A 99 1.77 -2.55 8.01
CA SER A 99 1.29 -1.72 9.10
C SER A 99 2.08 -0.42 9.13
N TYR A 100 1.49 0.62 9.63
CA TYR A 100 2.08 1.95 9.77
C TYR A 100 1.65 2.59 11.11
N PRO A 101 2.32 3.65 11.59
CA PRO A 101 1.94 4.35 12.81
C PRO A 101 0.50 4.87 12.76
N LEU A 102 -0.22 4.84 13.89
CA LEU A 102 -1.64 5.21 13.99
C LEU A 102 -1.83 6.43 14.89
N VAL A 103 -2.83 7.25 14.59
CA VAL A 103 -3.15 8.48 15.34
C VAL A 103 -3.48 8.18 16.80
N ASN A 104 -4.26 7.13 17.08
CA ASN A 104 -4.59 6.72 18.45
C ASN A 104 -3.39 6.16 19.24
N GLU A 105 -2.24 5.98 18.59
CA GLU A 105 -0.98 5.58 19.21
C GLU A 105 0.03 6.74 19.28
N GLY A 106 -0.43 7.96 18.97
CA GLY A 106 0.36 9.19 19.07
C GLY A 106 1.02 9.64 17.77
N ALA A 107 0.82 8.92 16.65
CA ALA A 107 1.36 9.35 15.36
C ALA A 107 0.65 10.59 14.83
N GLN A 108 1.40 11.45 14.18
CA GLN A 108 0.89 12.62 13.48
C GLN A 108 0.76 12.37 11.98
N GLN A 109 0.00 13.22 11.32
CA GLN A 109 -0.35 13.07 9.91
C GLN A 109 0.84 12.82 8.96
N PRO A 110 1.97 13.55 9.03
CA PRO A 110 3.10 13.28 8.13
C PRO A 110 3.69 11.88 8.31
N GLU A 111 3.75 11.37 9.54
CA GLU A 111 4.36 10.07 9.84
C GLU A 111 3.63 8.91 9.19
N MET A 112 2.29 8.91 9.24
CA MET A 112 1.47 7.86 8.64
C MET A 112 1.62 7.81 7.12
N LEU A 113 1.71 8.97 6.48
CA LEU A 113 1.82 9.11 5.04
C LEU A 113 3.26 8.81 4.58
N ASN A 114 4.26 9.29 5.30
CA ASN A 114 5.67 9.03 5.04
C ASN A 114 6.00 7.54 5.17
N ALA A 115 5.34 6.82 6.08
CA ALA A 115 5.49 5.38 6.20
C ALA A 115 5.14 4.63 4.91
N ALA A 116 4.13 5.09 4.16
CA ALA A 116 3.78 4.49 2.88
C ALA A 116 4.85 4.74 1.79
N LEU A 117 5.42 5.96 1.71
CA LEU A 117 6.54 6.28 0.82
C LEU A 117 7.78 5.45 1.19
N ARG A 118 8.08 5.38 2.49
CA ARG A 118 9.18 4.58 3.04
C ARG A 118 9.05 3.09 2.69
N ALA A 119 7.85 2.54 2.76
CA ALA A 119 7.60 1.13 2.41
C ALA A 119 7.93 0.85 0.94
N VAL A 120 7.62 1.77 0.02
CA VAL A 120 7.98 1.63 -1.41
C VAL A 120 9.49 1.67 -1.60
N GLN A 121 10.20 2.61 -0.93
CA GLN A 121 11.65 2.69 -0.97
C GLN A 121 12.29 1.39 -0.44
N PHE A 122 11.79 0.89 0.69
CA PHE A 122 12.26 -0.37 1.29
C PHE A 122 12.05 -1.56 0.33
N LEU A 123 10.87 -1.72 -0.24
CA LEU A 123 10.59 -2.81 -1.19
C LEU A 123 11.50 -2.72 -2.43
N ARG A 124 11.77 -1.51 -2.90
CA ARG A 124 12.70 -1.29 -4.01
C ARG A 124 14.14 -1.60 -3.61
N SER A 125 14.55 -1.33 -2.38
CA SER A 125 15.87 -1.72 -1.87
C SER A 125 16.03 -3.24 -1.80
N LYS A 126 14.93 -3.98 -1.64
CA LYS A 126 14.87 -5.45 -1.61
C LYS A 126 14.65 -6.09 -2.98
N ALA A 127 14.61 -5.30 -4.06
CA ALA A 127 14.19 -5.79 -5.38
C ALA A 127 15.02 -7.00 -5.87
N VAL A 128 16.32 -6.97 -5.70
CA VAL A 128 17.20 -8.08 -6.10
C VAL A 128 17.00 -9.30 -5.18
N GLU A 129 16.98 -9.08 -3.87
CA GLU A 129 16.88 -10.15 -2.87
C GLU A 129 15.52 -10.88 -2.95
N TRP A 130 14.42 -10.13 -3.20
CA TRP A 130 13.06 -10.66 -3.20
C TRP A 130 12.49 -10.85 -4.61
N ASN A 131 13.33 -10.82 -5.63
CA ASN A 131 12.97 -11.03 -7.03
C ASN A 131 11.85 -10.09 -7.52
N ILE A 132 11.85 -8.83 -7.07
CA ILE A 132 10.87 -7.81 -7.44
C ILE A 132 11.37 -7.04 -8.67
N ASP A 133 10.50 -6.81 -9.66
CA ASP A 133 10.75 -5.84 -10.71
C ASP A 133 10.55 -4.42 -10.16
N PRO A 134 11.62 -3.63 -9.96
CA PRO A 134 11.53 -2.31 -9.35
C PRO A 134 10.75 -1.28 -10.19
N LYS A 135 10.46 -1.60 -11.45
CA LYS A 135 9.67 -0.77 -12.37
C LYS A 135 8.18 -1.09 -12.34
N ARG A 136 7.78 -2.20 -11.69
CA ARG A 136 6.41 -2.68 -11.65
C ARG A 136 5.89 -2.81 -10.21
N ILE A 137 5.98 -1.73 -9.45
CA ILE A 137 5.40 -1.63 -8.10
C ILE A 137 4.09 -0.85 -8.19
N VAL A 138 2.99 -1.48 -7.79
CA VAL A 138 1.65 -0.88 -7.71
C VAL A 138 1.25 -0.81 -6.25
N VAL A 139 0.67 0.30 -5.82
CA VAL A 139 0.10 0.44 -4.47
C VAL A 139 -1.41 0.24 -4.52
N SER A 140 -1.98 -0.29 -3.45
CA SER A 140 -3.43 -0.44 -3.33
C SER A 140 -3.91 -0.13 -1.92
N GLY A 141 -5.16 0.31 -1.82
CA GLY A 141 -5.77 0.53 -0.53
C GLY A 141 -7.19 1.06 -0.63
N GLY A 142 -7.92 0.90 0.48
CA GLY A 142 -9.26 1.45 0.64
C GLY A 142 -9.31 2.51 1.73
N SER A 143 -10.24 3.50 1.64
CA SER A 143 -10.43 4.54 2.64
C SER A 143 -9.10 5.27 2.95
N ALA A 144 -8.65 5.29 4.20
CA ALA A 144 -7.34 5.87 4.60
C ALA A 144 -6.16 5.26 3.83
N GLY A 145 -6.15 3.94 3.59
CA GLY A 145 -5.14 3.27 2.77
C GLY A 145 -5.20 3.71 1.30
N GLY A 146 -6.41 3.99 0.79
CA GLY A 146 -6.61 4.57 -0.53
C GLY A 146 -6.02 5.98 -0.64
N CYS A 147 -6.21 6.82 0.39
CA CYS A 147 -5.59 8.15 0.46
C CYS A 147 -4.07 8.04 0.47
N SER A 148 -3.50 7.16 1.31
CA SER A 148 -2.06 6.91 1.34
C SER A 148 -1.53 6.41 -0.01
N SER A 149 -2.29 5.55 -0.70
CA SER A 149 -1.93 5.07 -2.05
C SER A 149 -1.94 6.19 -3.09
N LEU A 150 -2.91 7.11 -3.03
CA LEU A 150 -2.96 8.29 -3.89
C LEU A 150 -1.78 9.22 -3.61
N LEU A 151 -1.45 9.45 -2.33
CA LEU A 151 -0.28 10.24 -1.97
C LEU A 151 0.99 9.65 -2.60
N VAL A 152 1.25 8.36 -2.40
CA VAL A 152 2.43 7.69 -2.98
C VAL A 152 2.48 7.83 -4.50
N ALA A 153 1.34 7.72 -5.18
CA ALA A 153 1.29 7.80 -6.64
C ALA A 153 1.48 9.22 -7.19
N LEU A 154 1.06 10.24 -6.44
CA LEU A 154 1.02 11.64 -6.90
C LEU A 154 2.13 12.51 -6.30
N HIS A 155 2.71 12.10 -5.17
CA HIS A 155 3.80 12.82 -4.51
C HIS A 155 5.05 12.84 -5.39
N ASP A 156 5.90 13.84 -5.22
CA ASP A 156 7.22 13.83 -5.84
C ASP A 156 8.10 12.70 -5.28
N ASP A 157 9.09 12.28 -6.07
CA ASP A 157 10.05 11.28 -5.60
C ASP A 157 10.82 11.80 -4.38
N VAL A 158 10.81 11.02 -3.31
CA VAL A 158 11.52 11.38 -2.06
C VAL A 158 12.90 10.73 -1.97
N ALA A 159 13.41 10.16 -3.05
CA ALA A 159 14.76 9.59 -3.07
C ALA A 159 15.80 10.66 -2.69
N ASN A 160 16.67 10.34 -1.74
CA ASN A 160 17.79 11.15 -1.34
C ASN A 160 19.10 10.35 -1.52
N PRO A 161 19.81 10.48 -2.65
CA PRO A 161 21.05 9.73 -2.91
C PRO A 161 22.15 9.92 -1.87
N GLU A 162 22.12 11.06 -1.17
CA GLU A 162 23.13 11.45 -0.17
C GLU A 162 22.73 11.06 1.27
N SER A 163 21.58 10.40 1.46
CA SER A 163 21.13 9.99 2.79
C SER A 163 22.07 8.95 3.41
N ASP A 164 22.31 9.05 4.71
CA ASP A 164 23.00 8.03 5.49
C ASP A 164 22.18 6.74 5.62
N ASP A 165 20.85 6.84 5.49
CA ASP A 165 19.96 5.67 5.41
C ASP A 165 19.94 5.12 3.99
N PRO A 166 20.49 3.91 3.75
CA PRO A 166 20.56 3.34 2.40
C PRO A 166 19.17 3.12 1.74
N VAL A 167 18.10 3.00 2.53
CA VAL A 167 16.74 2.83 2.00
C VAL A 167 16.22 4.14 1.40
N GLU A 168 16.55 5.29 1.98
CA GLU A 168 16.13 6.59 1.45
C GLU A 168 16.75 6.95 0.10
N ARG A 169 17.81 6.26 -0.29
CA ARG A 169 18.45 6.44 -1.60
C ARG A 169 17.61 5.87 -2.76
N PHE A 170 16.65 5.01 -2.45
CA PHE A 170 15.76 4.40 -3.46
C PHE A 170 14.55 5.29 -3.76
N SER A 171 14.09 5.24 -5.00
CA SER A 171 12.91 5.98 -5.45
C SER A 171 11.63 5.49 -4.77
N SER A 172 10.75 6.43 -4.41
CA SER A 172 9.38 6.17 -3.91
C SER A 172 8.34 6.09 -5.04
N ARG A 173 8.73 6.27 -6.31
CA ARG A 173 7.81 6.23 -7.45
C ARG A 173 7.17 4.86 -7.62
N VAL A 174 5.91 4.85 -8.03
CA VAL A 174 5.17 3.62 -8.35
C VAL A 174 4.65 3.68 -9.77
N SER A 175 4.33 2.52 -10.35
CA SER A 175 3.80 2.40 -11.71
C SER A 175 2.27 2.58 -11.76
N GLY A 176 1.59 2.55 -10.63
CA GLY A 176 0.15 2.76 -10.54
C GLY A 176 -0.38 2.65 -9.12
N ALA A 177 -1.66 3.04 -8.95
CA ALA A 177 -2.39 2.91 -7.71
C ALA A 177 -3.80 2.36 -7.97
N LEU A 178 -4.24 1.41 -7.14
CA LEU A 178 -5.58 0.84 -7.12
C LEU A 178 -6.27 1.31 -5.83
N VAL A 179 -7.26 2.18 -5.95
CA VAL A 179 -7.88 2.80 -4.78
C VAL A 179 -9.39 2.59 -4.75
N ALA A 180 -9.93 2.35 -3.56
CA ALA A 180 -11.36 2.22 -3.32
C ALA A 180 -11.80 3.13 -2.18
N GLY A 181 -12.83 3.97 -2.41
CA GLY A 181 -13.41 4.84 -1.38
C GLY A 181 -12.37 5.74 -0.70
N ALA A 182 -11.36 6.20 -1.44
CA ALA A 182 -10.28 7.01 -0.90
C ALA A 182 -10.80 8.37 -0.42
N GLN A 183 -10.31 8.81 0.74
CA GLN A 183 -10.43 10.20 1.13
C GLN A 183 -9.47 11.04 0.29
N THR A 184 -10.00 12.04 -0.40
CA THR A 184 -9.22 12.92 -1.28
C THR A 184 -8.74 14.18 -0.58
N THR A 185 -9.15 14.39 0.66
CA THR A 185 -8.72 15.50 1.51
C THR A 185 -8.60 15.05 2.96
N MET A 186 -7.62 15.58 3.66
CA MET A 186 -7.47 15.44 5.11
C MET A 186 -7.79 16.77 5.83
N ASN A 187 -8.26 17.77 5.10
CA ASN A 187 -8.66 19.05 5.71
C ASN A 187 -9.96 18.86 6.51
N PRO A 188 -9.94 19.02 7.85
CA PRO A 188 -11.10 18.77 8.71
C PRO A 188 -12.28 19.69 8.40
N PHE A 189 -12.04 20.90 7.89
CA PHE A 189 -13.10 21.84 7.49
C PHE A 189 -13.86 21.32 6.26
N VAL A 190 -13.16 20.78 5.26
CA VAL A 190 -13.79 20.20 4.07
C VAL A 190 -14.52 18.90 4.40
N ILE A 191 -13.99 18.09 5.32
CA ILE A 191 -14.65 16.85 5.76
C ILE A 191 -15.96 17.21 6.49
N LYS A 192 -15.95 18.20 7.37
CA LYS A 192 -17.12 18.62 8.17
C LYS A 192 -18.27 19.14 7.31
N GLU A 193 -17.99 19.77 6.18
CA GLU A 193 -19.01 20.30 5.28
C GLU A 193 -19.71 19.23 4.42
N LYS A 194 -19.18 18.01 4.36
CA LYS A 194 -19.66 16.93 3.51
C LYS A 194 -20.28 15.74 4.26
N ILE A 195 -20.33 15.82 5.59
CA ILE A 195 -21.00 14.86 6.47
C ILE A 195 -22.22 15.50 7.13
#